data_37a985575c906313a7bb072ad205c7de
#
_entry.id   37a985575c906313a7bb072ad205c7de
#
_cell.length_a   1.000
_cell.length_b   1.000
_cell.length_c   1.000
_cell.angle_alpha   90.00
_cell.angle_beta   90.00
_cell.angle_gamma   90.00
#
_symmetry.space_group_name_H-M   'P 1'
#
loop_
_entity.id
_entity.type
_entity.pdbx_description
1 polymer ?
#
loop_
_entity_poly.entity_id
_entity_poly.type
_entity_poly.pdbx_seq_one_letter_code
_entity_poly.pdbx_strand_id
1 'polypeptide(L)'
;MTVCQPFMLPGIRWPVVRAFNARSVTKSVGSLLQDKEFDDPIIVTTVPNSSEYPKLLEGRKVVYYCVDDFSLWPGLDAQLVHEMESRLVARADCLIGVSEALCDRLRSSGKPAHLLAHGVDVDHFATKAEHEHHVFSKIQRPRVGFFGLIDGRMDWELMVTLAKILPNVAFVFAGPVDASAGVLPQLDNLHFVGPIRYAELPAFICGVDALILPYKVNNLSRALSPLKLKEYIATQKPIISAPIGATEAWADSISISKDLMEWKQSIHHALKGEPGKRVPINVNSLMAQSWGSKAIELISLCQ
;
A
#
# COMPACT_ATOMS: atom_id res chain seq x y z
N MET A 1 -19.72 -5.68 10.40
CA MET A 1 -19.23 -5.86 9.00
C MET A 1 -19.53 -7.30 8.57
N THR A 2 -20.09 -7.50 7.38
CA THR A 2 -20.32 -8.84 6.80
C THR A 2 -19.39 -9.00 5.59
N VAL A 3 -18.67 -10.11 5.51
CA VAL A 3 -17.77 -10.42 4.40
C VAL A 3 -18.44 -11.46 3.52
N CYS A 4 -18.46 -11.22 2.20
CA CYS A 4 -18.94 -12.15 1.19
C CYS A 4 -17.80 -12.47 0.24
N GLN A 5 -17.60 -13.76 -0.05
CA GLN A 5 -16.54 -14.24 -0.94
C GLN A 5 -17.16 -15.03 -2.11
N PRO A 6 -17.51 -14.35 -3.21
CA PRO A 6 -18.08 -15.00 -4.38
C PRO A 6 -17.09 -15.99 -4.99
N PHE A 7 -17.61 -17.12 -5.48
CA PHE A 7 -16.79 -18.02 -6.28
C PHE A 7 -16.51 -17.39 -7.64
N MET A 8 -15.24 -17.33 -8.04
CA MET A 8 -14.79 -16.74 -9.31
C MET A 8 -13.86 -17.67 -10.06
N LEU A 9 -14.00 -17.70 -11.38
CA LEU A 9 -13.08 -18.40 -12.27
C LEU A 9 -11.93 -17.49 -12.68
N PRO A 10 -10.70 -18.03 -12.78
CA PRO A 10 -9.56 -17.29 -13.35
C PRO A 10 -9.72 -17.10 -14.86
N GLY A 11 -8.98 -16.13 -15.42
CA GLY A 11 -8.96 -15.90 -16.87
C GLY A 11 -9.97 -14.88 -17.36
N ILE A 12 -9.95 -13.69 -16.79
CA ILE A 12 -10.84 -12.56 -17.14
C ILE A 12 -10.75 -12.12 -18.62
N ARG A 13 -9.76 -12.57 -19.38
CA ARG A 13 -9.66 -12.36 -20.84
C ARG A 13 -10.85 -13.00 -21.59
N TRP A 14 -11.42 -14.08 -21.07
CA TRP A 14 -12.48 -14.80 -21.73
C TRP A 14 -13.86 -14.21 -21.40
N PRO A 15 -14.64 -13.75 -22.39
CA PRO A 15 -15.97 -13.17 -22.15
C PRO A 15 -16.91 -14.08 -21.36
N VAL A 16 -16.85 -15.40 -21.61
CA VAL A 16 -17.67 -16.41 -20.89
C VAL A 16 -17.32 -16.43 -19.41
N VAL A 17 -16.01 -16.36 -19.07
CA VAL A 17 -15.55 -16.30 -17.67
C VAL A 17 -16.01 -15.00 -17.01
N ARG A 18 -15.92 -13.86 -17.70
CA ARG A 18 -16.45 -12.58 -17.18
C ARG A 18 -17.96 -12.65 -16.91
N ALA A 19 -18.73 -13.21 -17.85
CA ALA A 19 -20.18 -13.39 -17.68
C ALA A 19 -20.54 -14.32 -16.52
N PHE A 20 -19.77 -15.40 -16.32
CA PHE A 20 -19.94 -16.29 -15.16
C PHE A 20 -19.62 -15.55 -13.85
N ASN A 21 -18.47 -14.88 -13.78
CA ASN A 21 -18.04 -14.14 -12.60
C ASN A 21 -19.03 -13.01 -12.27
N ALA A 22 -19.54 -12.30 -13.27
CA ALA A 22 -20.58 -11.29 -13.09
C ALA A 22 -21.85 -11.85 -12.44
N ARG A 23 -22.30 -13.01 -12.90
CA ARG A 23 -23.47 -13.69 -12.30
C ARG A 23 -23.21 -14.12 -10.87
N SER A 24 -22.04 -14.71 -10.61
CA SER A 24 -21.64 -15.17 -9.27
C SER A 24 -21.60 -14.02 -8.27
N VAL A 25 -20.91 -12.92 -8.62
CA VAL A 25 -20.81 -11.72 -7.78
C VAL A 25 -22.18 -11.10 -7.57
N THR A 26 -22.95 -10.88 -8.64
CA THR A 26 -24.28 -10.26 -8.55
C THR A 26 -25.23 -11.07 -7.68
N LYS A 27 -25.22 -12.41 -7.79
CA LYS A 27 -26.03 -13.30 -6.96
C LYS A 27 -25.62 -13.21 -5.49
N SER A 28 -24.32 -13.32 -5.20
CA SER A 28 -23.81 -13.34 -3.82
C SER A 28 -24.04 -12.00 -3.12
N VAL A 29 -23.75 -10.90 -3.79
CA VAL A 29 -23.97 -9.55 -3.22
C VAL A 29 -25.46 -9.23 -3.15
N GLY A 30 -26.26 -9.59 -4.19
CA GLY A 30 -27.70 -9.38 -4.21
C GLY A 30 -28.40 -10.09 -3.05
N SER A 31 -28.05 -11.35 -2.78
CA SER A 31 -28.59 -12.08 -1.62
C SER A 31 -28.23 -11.38 -0.31
N LEU A 32 -26.97 -10.94 -0.15
CA LEU A 32 -26.51 -10.22 1.03
C LEU A 32 -27.27 -8.90 1.26
N LEU A 33 -27.54 -8.16 0.19
CA LEU A 33 -28.29 -6.89 0.26
C LEU A 33 -29.75 -7.15 0.72
N GLN A 34 -30.38 -8.21 0.23
CA GLN A 34 -31.73 -8.61 0.64
C GLN A 34 -31.74 -9.06 2.10
N ASP A 35 -30.82 -9.95 2.50
CA ASP A 35 -30.72 -10.49 3.86
C ASP A 35 -30.46 -9.40 4.92
N LYS A 36 -29.89 -8.27 4.53
CA LYS A 36 -29.55 -7.14 5.43
C LYS A 36 -30.50 -5.97 5.31
N GLU A 37 -31.54 -6.08 4.49
CA GLU A 37 -32.57 -5.05 4.32
C GLU A 37 -31.98 -3.65 3.99
N PHE A 38 -30.98 -3.59 3.09
CA PHE A 38 -30.44 -2.33 2.61
C PHE A 38 -31.43 -1.66 1.62
N ASP A 39 -32.00 -0.51 1.99
CA ASP A 39 -32.97 0.20 1.16
C ASP A 39 -32.33 0.91 -0.05
N ASP A 40 -31.21 1.61 0.17
CA ASP A 40 -30.49 2.35 -0.89
C ASP A 40 -28.96 2.26 -0.68
N PRO A 41 -28.36 1.10 -1.01
CA PRO A 41 -26.93 0.89 -0.76
C PRO A 41 -26.07 1.65 -1.77
N ILE A 42 -25.05 2.36 -1.25
CA ILE A 42 -23.97 2.93 -2.05
C ILE A 42 -22.96 1.83 -2.38
N ILE A 43 -22.62 1.68 -3.65
CA ILE A 43 -21.60 0.74 -4.10
C ILE A 43 -20.26 1.47 -4.19
N VAL A 44 -19.35 1.14 -3.28
CA VAL A 44 -17.96 1.61 -3.37
C VAL A 44 -17.12 0.49 -3.97
N THR A 45 -16.45 0.77 -5.06
CA THR A 45 -15.56 -0.21 -5.73
C THR A 45 -14.17 0.35 -5.93
N THR A 46 -13.17 -0.52 -5.77
CA THR A 46 -11.76 -0.16 -5.91
C THR A 46 -11.10 -0.79 -7.14
N VAL A 47 -11.84 -1.62 -7.89
CA VAL A 47 -11.27 -2.41 -9.00
C VAL A 47 -12.03 -2.20 -10.31
N PRO A 48 -11.32 -1.98 -11.44
CA PRO A 48 -11.94 -1.70 -12.75
C PRO A 48 -12.90 -2.77 -13.25
N ASN A 49 -12.66 -4.06 -12.91
CA ASN A 49 -13.51 -5.16 -13.35
C ASN A 49 -14.93 -5.14 -12.76
N SER A 50 -15.22 -4.25 -11.81
CA SER A 50 -16.57 -4.01 -11.33
C SER A 50 -17.50 -3.50 -12.43
N SER A 51 -16.97 -2.91 -13.49
CA SER A 51 -17.75 -2.54 -14.70
C SER A 51 -18.41 -3.74 -15.37
N GLU A 52 -17.95 -4.95 -15.12
CA GLU A 52 -18.52 -6.19 -15.64
C GLU A 52 -19.76 -6.67 -14.85
N TYR A 53 -20.18 -5.92 -13.81
CA TYR A 53 -21.33 -6.26 -12.95
C TYR A 53 -22.49 -5.26 -13.10
N PRO A 54 -23.00 -5.00 -14.33
CA PRO A 54 -23.94 -3.90 -14.59
C PRO A 54 -25.22 -4.01 -13.75
N LYS A 55 -25.75 -5.22 -13.56
CA LYS A 55 -26.96 -5.47 -12.73
C LYS A 55 -26.75 -5.13 -11.25
N LEU A 56 -25.51 -5.22 -10.75
CA LEU A 56 -25.20 -4.81 -9.38
C LEU A 56 -25.13 -3.30 -9.25
N LEU A 57 -24.68 -2.61 -10.30
CA LEU A 57 -24.50 -1.16 -10.31
C LEU A 57 -25.77 -0.39 -10.70
N GLU A 58 -26.73 -1.06 -11.37
CA GLU A 58 -27.95 -0.44 -11.88
C GLU A 58 -28.83 0.11 -10.74
N GLY A 59 -29.29 1.34 -10.87
CA GLY A 59 -30.18 2.00 -9.91
C GLY A 59 -29.54 2.37 -8.58
N ARG A 60 -28.21 2.23 -8.45
CA ARG A 60 -27.47 2.54 -7.20
C ARG A 60 -26.45 3.63 -7.42
N LYS A 61 -26.14 4.37 -6.37
CA LYS A 61 -25.02 5.31 -6.36
C LYS A 61 -23.70 4.52 -6.39
N VAL A 62 -22.84 4.81 -7.36
CA VAL A 62 -21.56 4.12 -7.58
C VAL A 62 -20.41 5.08 -7.33
N VAL A 63 -19.55 4.72 -6.41
CA VAL A 63 -18.31 5.43 -6.10
C VAL A 63 -17.14 4.57 -6.60
N TYR A 64 -16.36 5.09 -7.53
CA TYR A 64 -15.11 4.47 -7.92
C TYR A 64 -13.96 5.08 -7.13
N TYR A 65 -13.42 4.31 -6.20
CA TYR A 65 -12.26 4.68 -5.41
C TYR A 65 -11.02 4.00 -6.01
N CYS A 66 -10.35 4.73 -6.90
CA CYS A 66 -9.15 4.28 -7.62
C CYS A 66 -7.96 4.25 -6.68
N VAL A 67 -7.54 3.05 -6.30
CA VAL A 67 -6.46 2.82 -5.33
C VAL A 67 -5.12 2.56 -5.99
N ASP A 68 -5.09 2.24 -7.29
CA ASP A 68 -3.88 1.95 -8.06
C ASP A 68 -4.12 2.08 -9.58
N ASP A 69 -3.04 2.16 -10.34
CA ASP A 69 -3.08 2.01 -11.79
C ASP A 69 -2.94 0.54 -12.16
N PHE A 70 -4.06 -0.18 -12.18
CA PHE A 70 -4.08 -1.60 -12.51
C PHE A 70 -3.61 -1.91 -13.94
N SER A 71 -3.59 -0.94 -14.85
CA SER A 71 -3.09 -1.13 -16.21
C SER A 71 -1.58 -1.35 -16.25
N LEU A 72 -0.87 -0.92 -15.21
CA LEU A 72 0.58 -1.09 -15.06
C LEU A 72 0.97 -2.39 -14.33
N TRP A 73 0.00 -3.18 -13.86
CA TRP A 73 0.29 -4.36 -13.07
C TRP A 73 0.80 -5.52 -13.95
N PRO A 74 1.93 -6.15 -13.59
CA PRO A 74 2.45 -7.30 -14.31
C PRO A 74 1.44 -8.43 -14.41
N GLY A 75 1.31 -9.03 -15.60
CA GLY A 75 0.40 -10.16 -15.82
C GLY A 75 -1.05 -9.79 -16.11
N LEU A 76 -1.44 -8.52 -15.98
CA LEU A 76 -2.74 -8.03 -16.44
C LEU A 76 -2.66 -7.57 -17.90
N ASP A 77 -3.81 -7.66 -18.59
CA ASP A 77 -3.98 -7.12 -19.93
C ASP A 77 -4.32 -5.63 -19.80
N ALA A 78 -3.33 -4.77 -20.03
CA ALA A 78 -3.45 -3.33 -19.84
C ALA A 78 -4.60 -2.71 -20.67
N GLN A 79 -4.81 -3.16 -21.91
CA GLN A 79 -5.89 -2.66 -22.73
C GLN A 79 -7.26 -3.04 -22.17
N LEU A 80 -7.43 -4.30 -21.77
CA LEU A 80 -8.68 -4.78 -21.18
C LEU A 80 -8.98 -4.06 -19.86
N VAL A 81 -7.97 -3.85 -19.02
CA VAL A 81 -8.11 -3.08 -17.76
C VAL A 81 -8.54 -1.65 -18.05
N HIS A 82 -7.92 -1.00 -19.04
CA HIS A 82 -8.28 0.37 -19.44
C HIS A 82 -9.71 0.47 -19.96
N GLU A 83 -10.16 -0.49 -20.78
CA GLU A 83 -11.54 -0.55 -21.26
C GLU A 83 -12.55 -0.74 -20.11
N MET A 84 -12.22 -1.63 -19.15
CA MET A 84 -13.05 -1.84 -17.96
C MET A 84 -13.11 -0.59 -17.10
N GLU A 85 -11.99 0.08 -16.88
CA GLU A 85 -11.93 1.32 -16.10
C GLU A 85 -12.72 2.44 -16.78
N SER A 86 -12.58 2.60 -18.10
CA SER A 86 -13.33 3.62 -18.86
C SER A 86 -14.84 3.44 -18.71
N ARG A 87 -15.35 2.19 -18.77
CA ARG A 87 -16.76 1.88 -18.52
C ARG A 87 -17.17 2.19 -17.09
N LEU A 88 -16.31 1.86 -16.11
CA LEU A 88 -16.60 2.14 -14.70
C LEU A 88 -16.63 3.64 -14.42
N VAL A 89 -15.66 4.39 -14.93
CA VAL A 89 -15.59 5.85 -14.84
C VAL A 89 -16.84 6.51 -15.45
N ALA A 90 -17.26 6.04 -16.63
CA ALA A 90 -18.48 6.54 -17.27
C ALA A 90 -19.72 6.32 -16.38
N ARG A 91 -19.81 5.16 -15.68
CA ARG A 91 -20.96 4.80 -14.83
C ARG A 91 -20.91 5.44 -13.44
N ALA A 92 -19.72 5.66 -12.88
CA ALA A 92 -19.56 6.14 -11.52
C ALA A 92 -20.15 7.56 -11.33
N ASP A 93 -20.84 7.73 -10.20
CA ASP A 93 -21.42 9.00 -9.77
C ASP A 93 -20.39 9.87 -9.04
N CYS A 94 -19.40 9.23 -8.39
CA CYS A 94 -18.28 9.89 -7.73
C CYS A 94 -16.97 9.17 -8.08
N LEU A 95 -15.95 9.95 -8.43
CA LEU A 95 -14.60 9.45 -8.70
C LEU A 95 -13.65 9.93 -7.60
N ILE A 96 -12.88 9.00 -7.06
CA ILE A 96 -11.93 9.25 -5.99
C ILE A 96 -10.60 8.60 -6.39
N GLY A 97 -9.48 9.30 -6.21
CA GLY A 97 -8.13 8.76 -6.38
C GLY A 97 -7.33 8.86 -5.10
N VAL A 98 -6.46 7.88 -4.83
CA VAL A 98 -5.58 7.90 -3.64
C VAL A 98 -4.36 8.81 -3.79
N SER A 99 -4.11 9.33 -5.00
CA SER A 99 -3.03 10.27 -5.30
C SER A 99 -3.49 11.28 -6.35
N GLU A 100 -2.83 12.45 -6.41
CA GLU A 100 -3.12 13.45 -7.44
C GLU A 100 -2.90 12.90 -8.85
N ALA A 101 -1.87 12.09 -9.07
CA ALA A 101 -1.63 11.46 -10.36
C ALA A 101 -2.82 10.59 -10.82
N LEU A 102 -3.43 9.83 -9.91
CA LEU A 102 -4.64 9.04 -10.21
C LEU A 102 -5.87 9.95 -10.39
N CYS A 103 -5.99 11.02 -9.60
CA CYS A 103 -7.07 11.99 -9.79
C CYS A 103 -6.98 12.67 -11.15
N ASP A 104 -5.80 13.11 -11.58
CA ASP A 104 -5.59 13.75 -12.89
C ASP A 104 -5.92 12.78 -14.04
N ARG A 105 -5.54 11.52 -13.91
CA ARG A 105 -5.91 10.48 -14.86
C ARG A 105 -7.44 10.28 -14.94
N LEU A 106 -8.12 10.26 -13.81
CA LEU A 106 -9.59 10.16 -13.78
C LEU A 106 -10.25 11.41 -14.36
N ARG A 107 -9.75 12.61 -14.05
CA ARG A 107 -10.23 13.90 -14.58
C ARG A 107 -10.10 14.00 -16.10
N SER A 108 -9.17 13.27 -16.72
CA SER A 108 -9.03 13.22 -18.18
C SER A 108 -10.28 12.67 -18.89
N SER A 109 -11.18 11.99 -18.17
CA SER A 109 -12.49 11.57 -18.65
C SER A 109 -13.51 12.71 -18.76
N GLY A 110 -13.20 13.92 -18.29
CA GLY A 110 -14.11 15.06 -18.24
C GLY A 110 -14.98 15.12 -16.97
N LYS A 111 -14.82 14.16 -16.03
CA LYS A 111 -15.52 14.16 -14.74
C LYS A 111 -14.62 14.67 -13.61
N PRO A 112 -15.17 15.34 -12.58
CA PRO A 112 -14.42 15.71 -11.39
C PRO A 112 -13.96 14.44 -10.65
N ALA A 113 -12.74 14.50 -10.07
CA ALA A 113 -12.23 13.45 -9.21
C ALA A 113 -11.66 14.07 -7.93
N HIS A 114 -11.98 13.44 -6.80
CA HIS A 114 -11.60 13.87 -5.47
C HIS A 114 -10.35 13.11 -4.99
N LEU A 115 -9.46 13.79 -4.29
CA LEU A 115 -8.32 13.15 -3.63
C LEU A 115 -8.74 12.61 -2.26
N LEU A 116 -8.61 11.31 -2.07
CA LEU A 116 -8.76 10.66 -0.77
C LEU A 116 -7.65 9.63 -0.59
N ALA A 117 -6.54 10.05 -0.03
CA ALA A 117 -5.40 9.16 0.21
C ALA A 117 -5.74 8.08 1.26
N HIS A 118 -5.02 6.96 1.22
CA HIS A 118 -5.19 5.87 2.19
C HIS A 118 -5.13 6.36 3.65
N GLY A 119 -5.89 5.73 4.52
CA GLY A 119 -5.77 5.88 5.96
C GLY A 119 -4.61 5.05 6.54
N VAL A 120 -4.35 5.23 7.82
CA VAL A 120 -3.40 4.44 8.60
C VAL A 120 -3.98 4.16 9.99
N ASP A 121 -3.65 3.01 10.57
CA ASP A 121 -3.95 2.70 11.96
C ASP A 121 -2.85 3.30 12.85
N VAL A 122 -3.03 4.58 13.17
CA VAL A 122 -2.04 5.37 13.94
C VAL A 122 -1.79 4.74 15.31
N ASP A 123 -2.83 4.35 16.01
CA ASP A 123 -2.72 3.80 17.35
C ASP A 123 -1.94 2.49 17.37
N HIS A 124 -2.20 1.61 16.39
CA HIS A 124 -1.51 0.35 16.25
C HIS A 124 0.00 0.54 16.02
N PHE A 125 0.38 1.39 15.06
CA PHE A 125 1.79 1.58 14.69
C PHE A 125 2.56 2.51 15.65
N ALA A 126 1.87 3.40 16.39
CA ALA A 126 2.48 4.23 17.43
C ALA A 126 2.67 3.46 18.76
N THR A 127 2.03 2.30 18.91
CA THR A 127 2.12 1.48 20.12
C THR A 127 3.55 1.01 20.33
N LYS A 128 4.11 1.31 21.51
CA LYS A 128 5.41 0.77 21.95
C LYS A 128 5.19 -0.59 22.58
N ALA A 129 5.66 -1.65 21.91
CA ALA A 129 5.68 -2.97 22.51
C ALA A 129 6.68 -3.04 23.69
N GLU A 130 6.36 -3.76 24.74
CA GLU A 130 7.24 -3.96 25.90
C GLU A 130 8.49 -4.78 25.54
N HIS A 131 8.35 -5.71 24.59
CA HIS A 131 9.41 -6.59 24.16
C HIS A 131 9.53 -6.63 22.64
N GLU A 132 10.75 -6.83 22.15
CA GLU A 132 10.98 -7.06 20.72
C GLU A 132 10.46 -8.46 20.30
N HIS A 133 10.13 -8.61 19.04
CA HIS A 133 9.64 -9.86 18.48
C HIS A 133 10.70 -10.96 18.54
N HIS A 134 10.30 -12.21 18.80
CA HIS A 134 11.19 -13.35 18.96
C HIS A 134 12.12 -13.65 17.77
N VAL A 135 11.77 -13.19 16.56
CA VAL A 135 12.62 -13.33 15.35
C VAL A 135 13.99 -12.69 15.53
N PHE A 136 14.11 -11.73 16.45
CA PHE A 136 15.37 -11.05 16.73
C PHE A 136 16.31 -11.77 17.69
N SER A 137 15.91 -12.90 18.26
CA SER A 137 16.69 -13.61 19.27
C SER A 137 18.13 -13.95 18.86
N LYS A 138 18.41 -14.08 17.55
CA LYS A 138 19.73 -14.40 16.99
C LYS A 138 20.26 -13.30 16.05
N ILE A 139 19.56 -12.19 15.91
CA ILE A 139 19.94 -11.08 15.02
C ILE A 139 20.43 -9.93 15.90
N GLN A 140 21.70 -9.57 15.77
CA GLN A 140 22.31 -8.51 16.58
C GLN A 140 21.95 -7.12 16.07
N ARG A 141 22.00 -6.13 16.95
CA ARG A 141 21.90 -4.71 16.58
C ARG A 141 23.24 -4.18 16.06
N PRO A 142 23.26 -3.12 15.23
CA PRO A 142 22.09 -2.33 14.80
C PRO A 142 21.29 -3.02 13.69
N ARG A 143 19.97 -2.78 13.68
CA ARG A 143 19.02 -3.42 12.76
C ARG A 143 18.24 -2.39 11.95
N VAL A 144 18.21 -2.57 10.64
CA VAL A 144 17.37 -1.80 9.71
C VAL A 144 16.30 -2.73 9.17
N GLY A 145 15.02 -2.39 9.43
CA GLY A 145 13.89 -3.27 9.17
C GLY A 145 13.05 -2.84 7.97
N PHE A 146 12.46 -3.83 7.32
CA PHE A 146 11.37 -3.69 6.37
C PHE A 146 10.25 -4.63 6.78
N PHE A 147 9.00 -4.18 6.77
CA PHE A 147 7.85 -5.07 6.89
C PHE A 147 6.84 -4.81 5.77
N GLY A 148 6.28 -5.89 5.20
CA GLY A 148 5.27 -5.87 4.16
C GLY A 148 5.56 -6.84 3.02
N LEU A 149 4.79 -6.77 1.94
CA LEU A 149 4.97 -7.64 0.77
C LEU A 149 6.35 -7.40 0.14
N ILE A 150 7.10 -8.47 0.01
CA ILE A 150 8.41 -8.54 -0.65
C ILE A 150 8.16 -8.98 -2.08
N ASP A 151 8.26 -8.06 -3.04
CA ASP A 151 7.91 -8.29 -4.44
C ASP A 151 8.89 -7.62 -5.42
N GLY A 152 8.55 -7.59 -6.70
CA GLY A 152 9.38 -7.04 -7.77
C GLY A 152 9.72 -5.55 -7.66
N ARG A 153 9.10 -4.82 -6.75
CA ARG A 153 9.42 -3.41 -6.45
C ARG A 153 10.73 -3.25 -5.68
N MET A 154 11.18 -4.30 -4.97
CA MET A 154 12.41 -4.25 -4.18
C MET A 154 13.64 -4.09 -5.06
N ASP A 155 14.54 -3.18 -4.68
CA ASP A 155 15.85 -2.99 -5.30
C ASP A 155 16.89 -3.87 -4.61
N TRP A 156 16.98 -5.13 -5.06
CA TRP A 156 17.92 -6.09 -4.48
C TRP A 156 19.37 -5.78 -4.82
N GLU A 157 19.65 -5.11 -5.93
CA GLU A 157 21.01 -4.69 -6.29
C GLU A 157 21.54 -3.67 -5.29
N LEU A 158 20.72 -2.66 -4.98
CA LEU A 158 21.00 -1.71 -3.92
C LEU A 158 21.20 -2.42 -2.57
N MET A 159 20.28 -3.32 -2.19
CA MET A 159 20.33 -4.00 -0.89
C MET A 159 21.56 -4.87 -0.73
N VAL A 160 21.94 -5.61 -1.77
CA VAL A 160 23.19 -6.41 -1.78
C VAL A 160 24.41 -5.51 -1.61
N THR A 161 24.43 -4.37 -2.30
CA THR A 161 25.54 -3.42 -2.21
C THR A 161 25.63 -2.80 -0.82
N LEU A 162 24.48 -2.36 -0.26
CA LEU A 162 24.41 -1.83 1.11
C LEU A 162 24.85 -2.85 2.15
N ALA A 163 24.40 -4.09 2.04
CA ALA A 163 24.79 -5.17 2.97
C ALA A 163 26.31 -5.42 2.95
N LYS A 164 26.94 -5.38 1.77
CA LYS A 164 28.41 -5.56 1.64
C LYS A 164 29.20 -4.40 2.24
N ILE A 165 28.76 -3.16 2.07
CA ILE A 165 29.50 -1.98 2.59
C ILE A 165 29.16 -1.65 4.05
N LEU A 166 28.12 -2.26 4.61
CA LEU A 166 27.67 -2.11 5.99
C LEU A 166 27.59 -3.50 6.68
N PRO A 167 28.70 -4.24 6.78
CA PRO A 167 28.67 -5.64 7.25
C PRO A 167 28.21 -5.80 8.71
N ASN A 168 28.29 -4.73 9.51
CA ASN A 168 27.88 -4.73 10.91
C ASN A 168 26.40 -4.29 11.11
N VAL A 169 25.66 -4.06 10.03
CA VAL A 169 24.23 -3.69 10.07
C VAL A 169 23.42 -4.89 9.62
N ALA A 170 22.50 -5.35 10.45
CA ALA A 170 21.53 -6.38 10.06
C ALA A 170 20.34 -5.74 9.34
N PHE A 171 20.08 -6.19 8.11
CA PHE A 171 18.89 -5.82 7.34
C PHE A 171 17.84 -6.92 7.49
N VAL A 172 16.69 -6.60 8.06
CA VAL A 172 15.67 -7.59 8.43
C VAL A 172 14.37 -7.34 7.66
N PHE A 173 13.99 -8.31 6.84
CA PHE A 173 12.81 -8.25 5.97
C PHE A 173 11.72 -9.16 6.51
N ALA A 174 10.58 -8.59 6.90
CA ALA A 174 9.41 -9.29 7.41
C ALA A 174 8.25 -9.17 6.42
N GLY A 175 7.72 -10.30 5.98
CA GLY A 175 6.55 -10.34 5.12
C GLY A 175 6.51 -11.54 4.18
N PRO A 176 5.37 -11.74 3.52
CA PRO A 176 5.27 -12.73 2.46
C PRO A 176 6.13 -12.33 1.26
N VAL A 177 6.66 -13.34 0.58
CA VAL A 177 7.48 -13.17 -0.63
C VAL A 177 6.62 -13.54 -1.83
N ASP A 178 6.46 -12.61 -2.74
CA ASP A 178 5.78 -12.83 -4.02
C ASP A 178 6.77 -13.37 -5.07
N ALA A 179 6.26 -14.14 -6.03
CA ALA A 179 7.08 -14.70 -7.11
C ALA A 179 7.82 -13.63 -7.94
N SER A 180 7.28 -12.42 -8.04
CA SER A 180 7.91 -11.30 -8.74
C SER A 180 9.16 -10.74 -8.05
N ALA A 181 9.39 -11.06 -6.77
CA ALA A 181 10.61 -10.67 -6.05
C ALA A 181 11.87 -11.31 -6.64
N GLY A 182 11.72 -12.39 -7.40
CA GLY A 182 12.84 -13.17 -7.93
C GLY A 182 13.59 -13.95 -6.86
N VAL A 183 14.86 -14.24 -7.12
CA VAL A 183 15.73 -14.93 -6.16
C VAL A 183 16.19 -13.96 -5.08
N LEU A 184 15.89 -14.29 -3.83
CA LEU A 184 16.32 -13.47 -2.70
C LEU A 184 17.84 -13.59 -2.48
N PRO A 185 18.55 -12.47 -2.27
CA PRO A 185 19.98 -12.50 -2.05
C PRO A 185 20.35 -13.19 -0.72
N GLN A 186 21.46 -13.93 -0.74
CA GLN A 186 21.98 -14.65 0.43
C GLN A 186 23.25 -13.96 0.92
N LEU A 187 23.15 -13.24 2.01
CA LEU A 187 24.27 -12.60 2.73
C LEU A 187 24.03 -12.71 4.23
N ASP A 188 25.10 -12.84 5.03
CA ASP A 188 25.02 -13.10 6.47
C ASP A 188 24.22 -12.02 7.24
N ASN A 189 24.19 -10.81 6.74
CA ASN A 189 23.49 -9.69 7.34
C ASN A 189 22.18 -9.29 6.62
N LEU A 190 21.68 -10.13 5.70
CA LEU A 190 20.34 -10.02 5.11
C LEU A 190 19.45 -11.14 5.67
N HIS A 191 18.47 -10.78 6.49
CA HIS A 191 17.62 -11.73 7.19
C HIS A 191 16.18 -11.65 6.66
N PHE A 192 15.65 -12.75 6.14
CA PHE A 192 14.25 -12.90 5.72
C PHE A 192 13.52 -13.72 6.77
N VAL A 193 12.70 -13.08 7.59
CA VAL A 193 12.06 -13.69 8.76
C VAL A 193 10.66 -14.21 8.51
N GLY A 194 10.17 -14.09 7.26
CA GLY A 194 8.82 -14.52 6.88
C GLY A 194 7.72 -13.55 7.33
N PRO A 195 6.45 -13.95 7.13
CA PRO A 195 5.30 -13.14 7.51
C PRO A 195 5.18 -12.99 9.03
N ILE A 196 4.89 -11.77 9.50
CA ILE A 196 4.57 -11.45 10.89
C ILE A 196 3.10 -11.07 10.94
N ARG A 197 2.37 -11.56 11.94
CA ARG A 197 0.96 -11.21 12.13
C ARG A 197 0.81 -9.71 12.41
N TYR A 198 -0.25 -9.10 11.88
CA TYR A 198 -0.49 -7.66 12.04
C TYR A 198 -0.38 -7.22 13.50
N ALA A 199 -1.01 -7.93 14.41
CA ALA A 199 -0.96 -7.63 15.85
C ALA A 199 0.46 -7.68 16.47
N GLU A 200 1.42 -8.33 15.83
CA GLU A 200 2.80 -8.49 16.32
C GLU A 200 3.77 -7.47 15.67
N LEU A 201 3.30 -6.69 14.68
CA LEU A 201 4.13 -5.66 14.04
C LEU A 201 4.71 -4.63 15.03
N PRO A 202 4.00 -4.17 16.07
CA PRO A 202 4.60 -3.30 17.09
C PRO A 202 5.84 -3.90 17.76
N ALA A 203 5.84 -5.21 18.03
CA ALA A 203 6.99 -5.92 18.60
C ALA A 203 8.16 -6.02 17.60
N PHE A 204 7.86 -6.23 16.30
CA PHE A 204 8.88 -6.16 15.25
C PHE A 204 9.47 -4.75 15.14
N ILE A 205 8.64 -3.72 15.12
CA ILE A 205 9.07 -2.31 15.07
C ILE A 205 9.93 -1.96 16.28
N CYS A 206 9.60 -2.46 17.48
CA CYS A 206 10.43 -2.30 18.67
C CYS A 206 11.84 -2.87 18.47
N GLY A 207 11.96 -3.98 17.75
CA GLY A 207 13.22 -4.70 17.51
C GLY A 207 14.15 -4.05 16.49
N VAL A 208 13.74 -3.06 15.71
CA VAL A 208 14.58 -2.38 14.71
C VAL A 208 14.94 -0.95 15.12
N ASP A 209 16.07 -0.45 14.64
CA ASP A 209 16.58 0.87 14.95
C ASP A 209 16.14 1.91 13.90
N ALA A 210 15.93 1.46 12.66
CA ALA A 210 15.39 2.26 11.55
C ALA A 210 14.55 1.40 10.61
N LEU A 211 13.71 2.04 9.80
CA LEU A 211 12.92 1.40 8.75
C LEU A 211 13.41 1.83 7.36
N ILE A 212 13.29 0.92 6.39
CA ILE A 212 13.81 1.14 5.04
C ILE A 212 12.75 0.84 3.97
N LEU A 213 12.66 1.69 2.93
CA LEU A 213 11.83 1.47 1.75
C LEU A 213 12.73 1.48 0.49
N PRO A 214 13.42 0.37 0.20
CA PRO A 214 14.39 0.28 -0.88
C PRO A 214 13.70 -0.16 -2.18
N TYR A 215 12.77 0.65 -2.67
CA TYR A 215 12.04 0.36 -3.89
C TYR A 215 12.78 0.89 -5.12
N LYS A 216 12.70 0.17 -6.23
CA LYS A 216 13.16 0.64 -7.54
C LYS A 216 12.44 1.91 -7.92
N VAL A 217 13.17 2.90 -8.44
CA VAL A 217 12.60 4.15 -8.92
C VAL A 217 12.24 3.99 -10.41
N ASN A 218 10.96 3.88 -10.69
CA ASN A 218 10.41 3.75 -12.04
C ASN A 218 9.04 4.44 -12.12
N ASN A 219 8.39 4.39 -13.27
CA ASN A 219 7.08 5.04 -13.46
C ASN A 219 6.00 4.50 -12.50
N LEU A 220 6.03 3.19 -12.22
CA LEU A 220 5.11 2.58 -11.27
C LEU A 220 5.34 3.14 -9.85
N SER A 221 6.58 3.15 -9.36
CA SER A 221 6.88 3.62 -8.01
C SER A 221 6.65 5.12 -7.82
N ARG A 222 6.75 5.92 -8.88
CA ARG A 222 6.44 7.36 -8.87
C ARG A 222 4.94 7.63 -8.74
N ALA A 223 4.09 6.74 -9.26
CA ALA A 223 2.63 6.83 -9.14
C ALA A 223 2.09 6.27 -7.81
N LEU A 224 2.92 5.50 -7.08
CA LEU A 224 2.49 4.87 -5.83
C LEU A 224 2.25 5.89 -4.72
N SER A 225 1.13 5.69 -4.01
CA SER A 225 0.90 6.24 -2.67
C SER A 225 0.96 5.09 -1.66
N PRO A 226 2.18 4.62 -1.28
CA PRO A 226 2.30 3.41 -0.51
C PRO A 226 1.74 3.61 0.89
N LEU A 227 0.69 2.85 1.23
CA LEU A 227 0.15 2.76 2.58
C LEU A 227 1.27 2.53 3.62
N LYS A 228 2.25 1.72 3.25
CA LYS A 228 3.42 1.39 4.05
C LYS A 228 4.21 2.62 4.52
N LEU A 229 4.33 3.65 3.70
CA LEU A 229 5.01 4.88 4.12
C LEU A 229 4.29 5.53 5.31
N LYS A 230 2.94 5.57 5.28
CA LYS A 230 2.16 6.11 6.39
C LYS A 230 2.25 5.23 7.65
N GLU A 231 2.25 3.90 7.48
CA GLU A 231 2.49 2.96 8.57
C GLU A 231 3.86 3.20 9.22
N TYR A 232 4.92 3.36 8.40
CA TYR A 232 6.26 3.65 8.88
C TYR A 232 6.32 5.01 9.60
N ILE A 233 5.69 6.04 9.05
CA ILE A 233 5.61 7.37 9.66
C ILE A 233 4.95 7.28 11.05
N ALA A 234 3.86 6.51 11.18
CA ALA A 234 3.17 6.33 12.45
C ALA A 234 4.04 5.66 13.52
N THR A 235 5.05 4.88 13.15
CA THR A 235 5.99 4.28 14.13
C THR A 235 6.93 5.28 14.79
N GLN A 236 7.09 6.46 14.23
CA GLN A 236 8.07 7.49 14.63
C GLN A 236 9.55 7.02 14.59
N LYS A 237 9.82 5.86 14.00
CA LYS A 237 11.19 5.38 13.76
C LYS A 237 11.87 6.21 12.66
N PRO A 238 13.19 6.28 12.64
CA PRO A 238 13.93 6.75 11.48
C PRO A 238 13.54 5.98 10.22
N ILE A 239 13.23 6.70 9.14
CA ILE A 239 12.83 6.10 7.86
C ILE A 239 13.80 6.53 6.78
N ILE A 240 14.30 5.57 6.01
CA ILE A 240 15.13 5.80 4.83
C ILE A 240 14.37 5.24 3.61
N SER A 241 14.16 6.05 2.59
CA SER A 241 13.37 5.67 1.42
C SER A 241 14.03 6.08 0.11
N ALA A 242 13.78 5.30 -0.94
CA ALA A 242 13.98 5.74 -2.31
C ALA A 242 13.04 6.93 -2.63
N PRO A 243 13.37 7.77 -3.62
CA PRO A 243 12.52 8.89 -4.06
C PRO A 243 11.32 8.37 -4.88
N ILE A 244 10.32 7.83 -4.20
CA ILE A 244 9.04 7.38 -4.77
C ILE A 244 7.98 8.46 -4.57
N GLY A 245 6.93 8.48 -5.40
CA GLY A 245 6.01 9.62 -5.53
C GLY A 245 5.44 10.19 -4.23
N ALA A 246 5.12 9.33 -3.25
CA ALA A 246 4.57 9.78 -1.97
C ALA A 246 5.61 10.33 -0.97
N THR A 247 6.91 10.17 -1.22
CA THR A 247 7.96 10.54 -0.24
C THR A 247 8.23 12.02 -0.19
N GLU A 248 7.97 12.76 -1.28
CA GLU A 248 8.20 14.21 -1.35
C GLU A 248 7.37 14.98 -0.31
N ALA A 249 6.12 14.56 -0.10
CA ALA A 249 5.25 15.15 0.93
C ALA A 249 5.78 15.00 2.36
N TRP A 250 6.77 14.13 2.58
CA TRP A 250 7.37 13.81 3.88
C TRP A 250 8.87 14.09 3.95
N ALA A 251 9.41 14.83 2.98
CA ALA A 251 10.84 15.08 2.85
C ALA A 251 11.49 15.69 4.10
N ASP A 252 10.73 16.46 4.88
CA ASP A 252 11.19 17.05 6.14
C ASP A 252 11.22 16.05 7.30
N SER A 253 10.54 14.93 7.17
CA SER A 253 10.33 13.93 8.25
C SER A 253 11.04 12.60 8.02
N ILE A 254 11.44 12.29 6.77
CA ILE A 254 12.13 11.06 6.39
C ILE A 254 13.42 11.38 5.62
N SER A 255 14.33 10.39 5.55
CA SER A 255 15.51 10.51 4.69
C SER A 255 15.19 9.94 3.31
N ILE A 256 15.22 10.79 2.28
CA ILE A 256 15.07 10.36 0.88
C ILE A 256 16.48 10.22 0.31
N SER A 257 16.83 9.01 -0.16
CA SER A 257 18.17 8.68 -0.66
C SER A 257 18.10 8.28 -2.13
N LYS A 258 18.88 8.95 -2.97
CA LYS A 258 18.86 8.81 -4.45
C LYS A 258 19.99 7.93 -4.97
N ASP A 259 21.11 7.90 -4.26
CA ASP A 259 22.29 7.15 -4.62
C ASP A 259 22.87 6.38 -3.42
N LEU A 260 23.83 5.50 -3.69
CA LEU A 260 24.42 4.63 -2.69
C LEU A 260 25.09 5.39 -1.52
N MET A 261 25.67 6.55 -1.78
CA MET A 261 26.33 7.35 -0.74
C MET A 261 25.30 7.97 0.20
N GLU A 262 24.22 8.52 -0.35
CA GLU A 262 23.10 9.05 0.44
C GLU A 262 22.45 7.93 1.28
N TRP A 263 22.24 6.74 0.72
CA TRP A 263 21.73 5.58 1.47
C TRP A 263 22.63 5.24 2.65
N LYS A 264 23.94 5.11 2.42
CA LYS A 264 24.93 4.81 3.48
C LYS A 264 24.90 5.87 4.58
N GLN A 265 24.92 7.16 4.21
CA GLN A 265 24.88 8.28 5.15
C GLN A 265 23.57 8.31 5.94
N SER A 266 22.44 8.14 5.29
CA SER A 266 21.11 8.13 5.93
C SER A 266 20.97 7.00 6.93
N ILE A 267 21.45 5.80 6.60
CA ILE A 267 21.48 4.65 7.53
C ILE A 267 22.38 4.98 8.73
N HIS A 268 23.58 5.51 8.49
CA HIS A 268 24.51 5.84 9.55
C HIS A 268 23.95 6.87 10.54
N HIS A 269 23.36 7.96 10.03
CA HIS A 269 22.70 8.98 10.86
C HIS A 269 21.52 8.39 11.64
N ALA A 270 20.69 7.56 11.00
CA ALA A 270 19.56 6.91 11.64
C ALA A 270 19.98 6.03 12.82
N LEU A 271 21.07 5.25 12.66
CA LEU A 271 21.57 4.33 13.67
C LEU A 271 22.31 5.03 14.82
N LYS A 272 22.88 6.21 14.59
CA LYS A 272 23.52 7.02 15.65
C LYS A 272 22.53 7.81 16.50
N GLY A 273 21.23 7.80 16.13
CA GLY A 273 20.24 8.65 16.79
C GLY A 273 20.50 10.13 16.56
N GLU A 274 21.33 10.47 15.57
CA GLU A 274 21.54 11.87 15.19
C GLU A 274 20.23 12.38 14.60
N PRO A 275 19.61 13.42 15.18
CA PRO A 275 18.48 14.07 14.56
C PRO A 275 19.01 14.70 13.27
N GLY A 276 18.84 14.02 12.15
CA GLY A 276 18.96 14.67 10.85
C GLY A 276 18.02 15.89 10.83
N LYS A 277 17.90 16.59 9.73
CA LYS A 277 16.95 17.73 9.55
C LYS A 277 15.47 17.31 9.72
N ARG A 278 15.17 16.31 10.57
CA ARG A 278 13.84 15.73 10.69
C ARG A 278 12.98 16.61 11.57
N VAL A 279 11.93 17.13 10.99
CA VAL A 279 10.84 17.73 11.75
C VAL A 279 10.06 16.58 12.40
N PRO A 280 9.89 16.58 13.74
CA PRO A 280 9.05 15.59 14.41
C PRO A 280 7.65 15.62 13.80
N ILE A 281 7.14 14.45 13.48
CA ILE A 281 5.81 14.34 12.89
C ILE A 281 4.78 14.67 13.97
N ASN A 282 3.93 15.65 13.69
CA ASN A 282 2.86 16.01 14.59
C ASN A 282 1.83 14.86 14.64
N VAL A 283 1.64 14.27 15.82
CA VAL A 283 0.67 13.17 16.02
C VAL A 283 -0.74 13.57 15.60
N ASN A 284 -1.15 14.83 15.84
CA ASN A 284 -2.47 15.32 15.41
C ASN A 284 -2.63 15.33 13.89
N SER A 285 -1.56 15.64 13.14
CA SER A 285 -1.61 15.56 11.68
C SER A 285 -1.69 14.11 11.18
N LEU A 286 -1.13 13.16 11.93
CA LEU A 286 -1.28 11.73 11.65
C LEU A 286 -2.69 11.22 11.98
N MET A 287 -3.30 11.68 13.05
CA MET A 287 -4.69 11.30 13.39
C MET A 287 -5.69 11.73 12.29
N ALA A 288 -5.46 12.86 11.62
CA ALA A 288 -6.22 13.26 10.44
C ALA A 288 -6.04 12.29 9.25
N GLN A 289 -4.99 11.48 9.28
CA GLN A 289 -4.74 10.40 8.30
C GLN A 289 -5.24 9.03 8.77
N SER A 290 -5.94 8.94 9.92
CA SER A 290 -6.48 7.66 10.40
C SER A 290 -7.56 7.11 9.47
N TRP A 291 -7.75 5.79 9.47
CA TRP A 291 -8.85 5.15 8.73
C TRP A 291 -10.22 5.70 9.13
N GLY A 292 -10.41 6.04 10.42
CA GLY A 292 -11.65 6.67 10.91
C GLY A 292 -11.90 8.03 10.25
N SER A 293 -10.89 8.90 10.22
CA SER A 293 -10.98 10.21 9.56
C SER A 293 -11.26 10.07 8.06
N LYS A 294 -10.58 9.11 7.39
CA LYS A 294 -10.80 8.84 5.97
C LYS A 294 -12.18 8.25 5.66
N ALA A 295 -12.74 7.46 6.56
CA ALA A 295 -14.10 6.95 6.42
C ALA A 295 -15.14 8.09 6.48
N ILE A 296 -14.97 9.04 7.40
CA ILE A 296 -15.85 10.23 7.50
C ILE A 296 -15.76 11.06 6.22
N GLU A 297 -14.55 11.30 5.72
CA GLU A 297 -14.32 12.04 4.47
C GLU A 297 -14.96 11.32 3.28
N LEU A 298 -14.81 9.98 3.18
CA LEU A 298 -15.46 9.17 2.14
C LEU A 298 -16.98 9.31 2.18
N ILE A 299 -17.59 9.19 3.38
CA ILE A 299 -19.03 9.33 3.55
C ILE A 299 -19.50 10.71 3.08
N SER A 300 -18.77 11.76 3.42
CA SER A 300 -19.08 13.12 2.96
C SER A 300 -19.02 13.27 1.44
N LEU A 301 -18.05 12.62 0.78
CA LEU A 301 -17.95 12.61 -0.69
C LEU A 301 -19.05 11.77 -1.36
N CYS A 302 -19.65 10.85 -0.60
CA CYS A 302 -20.74 10.00 -1.09
C CYS A 302 -22.14 10.63 -0.92
N GLN A 303 -22.28 11.73 -0.23
CA GLN A 303 -23.56 12.46 -0.09
C GLN A 303 -23.80 13.37 -1.28
#